data_5db7513e56bee3f44c083d505dd189fa
#
_entry.id   5db7513e56bee3f44c083d505dd189fa
#
_cell.length_a   1.000
_cell.length_b   1.000
_cell.length_c   1.000
_cell.angle_alpha   90.00
_cell.angle_beta   90.00
_cell.angle_gamma   90.00
#
_symmetry.space_group_name_H-M   'P 1'
#
loop_
_entity.id
_entity.type
_entity.pdbx_description
1 polymer ?
#
loop_
_entity_poly.entity_id
_entity_poly.type
_entity_poly.pdbx_seq_one_letter_code
_entity_poly.pdbx_strand_id
1 'polypeptide(L)'
;VRYTSSRMYLLNFERRMNQIFRGENASFFDNYIELGIRSGNVEYQANETGTTVAFVQEGELWSYNETENTLAKVFSFRGYEGIDNRENYGEHDIKIVRIDEAGSLDYIVYGYMNRGNHEGEVGIEVNHYDSLSNTNEELAFISSDKAYEVMKSELGQMMYVTEGGELYLMVDGSVYGICLLYTSPSPRDA
;
A
#
# COMPACT_ATOMS: atom_id res chain seq x y z
N VAL A 1 14.96 16.89 23.01
CA VAL A 1 14.89 17.93 24.07
C VAL A 1 15.84 17.58 25.19
N ARG A 2 16.57 18.57 25.70
CA ARG A 2 17.45 18.43 26.87
C ARG A 2 16.93 19.30 28.01
N TYR A 3 16.77 18.70 29.18
CA TYR A 3 16.35 19.35 30.41
C TYR A 3 17.56 19.75 31.26
N THR A 4 17.55 20.95 31.81
CA THR A 4 18.46 21.39 32.84
C THR A 4 17.66 21.99 33.99
N SER A 5 18.27 22.20 35.14
CA SER A 5 17.60 22.79 36.31
C SER A 5 17.07 24.22 36.08
N SER A 6 17.57 24.91 35.07
CA SER A 6 17.21 26.31 34.79
C SER A 6 16.36 26.49 33.52
N ARG A 7 16.41 25.57 32.55
CA ARG A 7 15.64 25.68 31.29
C ARG A 7 15.64 24.39 30.49
N MET A 8 14.73 24.37 29.53
CA MET A 8 14.61 23.33 28.51
C MET A 8 15.21 23.81 27.21
N TYR A 9 16.02 22.95 26.57
CA TYR A 9 16.62 23.20 25.26
C TYR A 9 15.97 22.32 24.22
N LEU A 10 15.55 22.90 23.10
CA LEU A 10 15.12 22.18 21.92
C LEU A 10 16.37 21.78 21.14
N LEU A 11 16.77 20.49 21.15
CA LEU A 11 17.96 19.99 20.48
C LEU A 11 17.70 19.68 19.00
N ASN A 12 16.49 19.22 18.70
CA ASN A 12 16.06 18.95 17.35
C ASN A 12 14.54 19.12 17.24
N PHE A 13 14.09 19.66 16.12
CA PHE A 13 12.69 19.77 15.74
C PHE A 13 12.55 19.42 14.28
N GLU A 14 11.81 18.36 14.00
CA GLU A 14 11.42 17.97 12.65
C GLU A 14 9.90 18.09 12.52
N ARG A 15 9.45 18.71 11.46
CA ARG A 15 8.04 18.82 11.11
C ARG A 15 7.86 18.36 9.68
N ARG A 16 7.14 17.26 9.50
CA ARG A 16 6.68 16.83 8.19
C ARG A 16 5.27 17.34 7.97
N MET A 17 5.02 17.91 6.81
CA MET A 17 3.70 18.37 6.40
C MET A 17 3.38 17.69 5.09
N ASN A 18 2.42 16.78 5.11
CA ASN A 18 1.92 16.07 3.94
C ASN A 18 0.52 16.60 3.60
N GLN A 19 0.26 16.76 2.32
CA GLN A 19 -1.08 17.01 1.84
C GLN A 19 -1.74 15.67 1.56
N ILE A 20 -2.80 15.34 2.31
CA ILE A 20 -3.55 14.09 2.11
C ILE A 20 -4.30 14.21 0.79
N PHE A 21 -4.04 13.28 -0.13
CA PHE A 21 -4.83 13.10 -1.33
C PHE A 21 -6.15 12.42 -0.95
N ARG A 22 -7.28 12.98 -1.37
CA ARG A 22 -8.61 12.46 -1.06
C ARG A 22 -9.41 12.03 -2.29
N GLY A 23 -8.80 12.02 -3.46
CA GLY A 23 -9.49 11.75 -4.71
C GLY A 23 -10.45 12.88 -5.13
N GLU A 24 -11.12 13.51 -4.16
CA GLU A 24 -12.03 14.65 -4.39
C GLU A 24 -11.35 15.87 -5.01
N ASN A 25 -10.05 16.00 -4.79
CA ASN A 25 -9.22 17.08 -5.33
C ASN A 25 -8.58 16.74 -6.67
N ALA A 26 -8.86 15.55 -7.23
CA ALA A 26 -8.38 15.20 -8.55
C ALA A 26 -9.11 16.05 -9.60
N SER A 27 -8.34 16.67 -10.47
CA SER A 27 -8.89 17.44 -11.60
C SER A 27 -8.90 16.54 -12.83
N PHE A 28 -10.08 16.29 -13.35
CA PHE A 28 -10.29 15.47 -14.54
C PHE A 28 -10.37 16.35 -15.77
N PHE A 29 -9.55 16.06 -16.76
CA PHE A 29 -9.53 16.70 -18.06
C PHE A 29 -9.75 15.67 -19.17
N ASP A 30 -9.97 16.08 -20.40
CA ASP A 30 -10.32 15.17 -21.51
C ASP A 30 -9.29 14.08 -21.77
N ASN A 31 -8.01 14.30 -21.43
CA ASN A 31 -6.90 13.42 -21.75
C ASN A 31 -5.90 13.20 -20.62
N TYR A 32 -6.15 13.73 -19.45
CA TYR A 32 -5.31 13.50 -18.27
C TYR A 32 -6.05 13.77 -16.95
N ILE A 33 -5.52 13.23 -15.87
CA ILE A 33 -5.94 13.52 -14.51
C ILE A 33 -4.80 14.18 -13.78
N GLU A 34 -5.08 15.28 -13.10
CA GLU A 34 -4.14 15.93 -12.20
C GLU A 34 -4.34 15.38 -10.78
N LEU A 35 -3.42 14.54 -10.33
CA LEU A 35 -3.46 13.87 -9.02
C LEU A 35 -2.76 14.68 -7.91
N GLY A 36 -2.13 15.81 -8.25
CA GLY A 36 -1.40 16.62 -7.29
C GLY A 36 -0.13 15.96 -6.74
N ILE A 37 0.38 14.93 -7.40
CA ILE A 37 1.63 14.24 -7.01
C ILE A 37 2.79 15.20 -7.19
N ARG A 38 3.58 15.37 -6.11
CA ARG A 38 4.74 16.27 -6.10
C ARG A 38 6.07 15.55 -5.97
N SER A 39 6.05 14.25 -5.67
CA SER A 39 7.25 13.43 -5.56
C SER A 39 7.60 12.80 -6.90
N GLY A 40 8.89 12.81 -7.27
CA GLY A 40 9.37 12.07 -8.44
C GLY A 40 9.50 10.55 -8.22
N ASN A 41 9.34 10.09 -6.98
CA ASN A 41 9.46 8.68 -6.60
C ASN A 41 8.08 8.18 -6.15
N VAL A 42 7.19 7.96 -7.10
CA VAL A 42 5.87 7.37 -6.86
C VAL A 42 5.92 5.92 -7.31
N GLU A 43 5.52 5.01 -6.43
CA GLU A 43 5.25 3.63 -6.81
C GLU A 43 4.00 3.61 -7.67
N TYR A 44 4.10 3.15 -8.90
CA TYR A 44 2.95 2.98 -9.79
C TYR A 44 3.15 1.80 -10.74
N GLN A 45 2.06 1.24 -11.19
CA GLN A 45 2.02 0.19 -12.19
C GLN A 45 0.75 0.32 -13.04
N ALA A 46 0.86 0.02 -14.32
CA ALA A 46 -0.28 -0.08 -15.22
C ALA A 46 -0.48 -1.55 -15.64
N ASN A 47 -1.71 -1.90 -16.02
CA ASN A 47 -1.96 -3.16 -16.72
C ASN A 47 -1.34 -3.15 -18.13
N GLU A 48 -1.33 -4.29 -18.84
CA GLU A 48 -0.67 -4.39 -20.15
C GLU A 48 -1.30 -3.47 -21.20
N THR A 49 -2.62 -3.28 -21.14
CA THR A 49 -3.34 -2.37 -22.06
C THR A 49 -3.21 -0.90 -21.71
N GLY A 50 -2.74 -0.57 -20.49
CA GLY A 50 -2.62 0.80 -20.01
C GLY A 50 -3.95 1.45 -19.61
N THR A 51 -5.05 0.70 -19.59
CA THR A 51 -6.39 1.20 -19.26
C THR A 51 -6.61 1.39 -17.76
N THR A 52 -5.81 0.71 -16.93
CA THR A 52 -5.87 0.85 -15.48
C THR A 52 -4.48 1.11 -14.93
N VAL A 53 -4.38 2.11 -14.06
CA VAL A 53 -3.14 2.52 -13.39
C VAL A 53 -3.34 2.52 -11.89
N ALA A 54 -2.53 1.76 -11.18
CA ALA A 54 -2.45 1.81 -9.72
C ALA A 54 -1.24 2.64 -9.29
N PHE A 55 -1.39 3.41 -8.23
CA PHE A 55 -0.31 4.25 -7.69
C PHE A 55 -0.42 4.41 -6.18
N VAL A 56 0.72 4.61 -5.54
CA VAL A 56 0.81 4.85 -4.09
C VAL A 56 1.06 6.32 -3.84
N GLN A 57 0.21 6.93 -3.04
CA GLN A 57 0.37 8.31 -2.62
C GLN A 57 0.14 8.47 -1.13
N GLU A 58 1.12 9.03 -0.42
CA GLU A 58 1.05 9.31 1.02
C GLU A 58 0.63 8.10 1.88
N GLY A 59 1.13 6.90 1.53
CA GLY A 59 0.83 5.65 2.22
C GLY A 59 -0.56 5.07 1.92
N GLU A 60 -1.20 5.51 0.85
CA GLU A 60 -2.48 4.98 0.35
C GLU A 60 -2.31 4.43 -1.06
N LEU A 61 -2.99 3.34 -1.37
CA LEU A 61 -3.03 2.75 -2.71
C LEU A 61 -4.32 3.16 -3.41
N TRP A 62 -4.16 3.66 -4.61
CA TRP A 62 -5.23 4.11 -5.49
C TRP A 62 -5.19 3.38 -6.81
N SER A 63 -6.35 3.16 -7.42
CA SER A 63 -6.49 2.61 -8.78
C SER A 63 -7.37 3.52 -9.62
N TYR A 64 -6.88 3.89 -10.78
CA TYR A 64 -7.63 4.67 -11.78
C TYR A 64 -7.89 3.80 -13.01
N ASN A 65 -9.15 3.70 -13.41
CA ASN A 65 -9.58 3.06 -14.65
C ASN A 65 -9.98 4.15 -15.66
N GLU A 66 -9.23 4.24 -16.76
CA GLU A 66 -9.46 5.23 -17.82
C GLU A 66 -10.78 4.99 -18.56
N THR A 67 -11.09 3.72 -18.84
CA THR A 67 -12.27 3.35 -19.62
C THR A 67 -13.57 3.71 -18.91
N GLU A 68 -13.61 3.49 -17.60
CA GLU A 68 -14.78 3.79 -16.77
C GLU A 68 -14.70 5.19 -16.15
N ASN A 69 -13.57 5.86 -16.27
CA ASN A 69 -13.24 7.12 -15.62
C ASN A 69 -13.51 7.10 -14.12
N THR A 70 -13.06 6.04 -13.47
CA THR A 70 -13.26 5.81 -12.04
C THR A 70 -11.94 5.82 -11.28
N LEU A 71 -11.96 6.41 -10.09
CA LEU A 71 -10.85 6.43 -9.15
C LEU A 71 -11.27 5.73 -7.87
N ALA A 72 -10.64 4.60 -7.56
CA ALA A 72 -10.90 3.81 -6.37
C ALA A 72 -9.75 3.94 -5.37
N LYS A 73 -10.09 4.11 -4.09
CA LYS A 73 -9.13 3.96 -3.00
C LYS A 73 -9.08 2.49 -2.59
N VAL A 74 -7.99 1.83 -2.99
CA VAL A 74 -7.79 0.39 -2.79
C VAL A 74 -7.40 0.08 -1.35
N PHE A 75 -6.44 0.83 -0.81
CA PHE A 75 -5.96 0.62 0.56
C PHE A 75 -5.63 1.93 1.26
N SER A 76 -5.98 2.00 2.54
CA SER A 76 -5.60 3.10 3.43
C SER A 76 -5.77 2.67 4.89
N PHE A 77 -4.81 3.03 5.73
CA PHE A 77 -5.00 2.97 7.18
C PHE A 77 -5.85 4.13 7.72
N ARG A 78 -6.14 5.16 6.90
CA ARG A 78 -6.94 6.32 7.31
C ARG A 78 -8.41 6.04 7.17
N GLY A 79 -9.14 6.21 8.28
CA GLY A 79 -10.60 6.15 8.28
C GLY A 79 -11.23 7.40 7.68
N TYR A 80 -12.53 7.32 7.39
CA TYR A 80 -13.31 8.48 6.92
C TYR A 80 -13.77 9.37 8.09
N GLU A 81 -13.79 8.85 9.30
CA GLU A 81 -14.34 9.52 10.49
C GLU A 81 -13.23 9.87 11.48
N GLY A 82 -12.83 11.15 11.46
CA GLY A 82 -11.97 11.72 12.48
C GLY A 82 -10.48 11.72 12.15
N ILE A 83 -9.72 12.43 12.98
CA ILE A 83 -8.26 12.50 12.89
C ILE A 83 -7.71 11.63 14.00
N ASP A 84 -7.34 10.39 13.70
CA ASP A 84 -6.55 9.58 14.63
C ASP A 84 -5.07 9.68 14.25
N ASN A 85 -4.24 10.13 15.18
CA ASN A 85 -2.80 10.28 14.94
C ASN A 85 -2.11 8.94 14.62
N ARG A 86 -2.67 7.80 15.06
CA ARG A 86 -2.15 6.46 14.76
C ARG A 86 -2.23 6.15 13.26
N GLU A 87 -3.30 6.59 12.60
CA GLU A 87 -3.52 6.37 11.17
C GLU A 87 -2.47 7.08 10.29
N ASN A 88 -1.85 8.12 10.82
CA ASN A 88 -0.84 8.92 10.13
C ASN A 88 0.60 8.54 10.49
N TYR A 89 0.81 7.43 11.20
CA TYR A 89 2.14 6.96 11.49
C TYR A 89 2.82 6.46 10.20
N GLY A 90 3.98 7.03 9.88
CA GLY A 90 4.60 6.90 8.55
C GLY A 90 5.60 5.75 8.40
N GLU A 91 5.64 4.80 9.33
CA GLU A 91 6.58 3.67 9.30
C GLU A 91 5.99 2.46 8.53
N HIS A 92 5.30 2.71 7.43
CA HIS A 92 4.81 1.71 6.49
C HIS A 92 4.90 2.23 5.07
N ASP A 93 4.89 1.30 4.12
CA ASP A 93 4.83 1.59 2.69
C ASP A 93 4.08 0.48 1.96
N ILE A 94 3.74 0.73 0.70
CA ILE A 94 2.98 -0.20 -0.13
C ILE A 94 3.79 -0.49 -1.38
N LYS A 95 3.82 -1.77 -1.78
CA LYS A 95 4.38 -2.19 -3.05
C LYS A 95 3.35 -2.91 -3.90
N ILE A 96 3.16 -2.42 -5.12
CA ILE A 96 2.30 -3.06 -6.10
C ILE A 96 3.06 -4.28 -6.66
N VAL A 97 2.45 -5.44 -6.58
CA VAL A 97 3.02 -6.72 -7.03
C VAL A 97 2.62 -7.00 -8.47
N ARG A 98 1.32 -6.89 -8.73
CA ARG A 98 0.74 -7.18 -10.05
C ARG A 98 -0.58 -6.45 -10.22
N ILE A 99 -0.91 -6.11 -11.45
CA ILE A 99 -2.22 -5.64 -11.89
C ILE A 99 -2.65 -6.47 -13.09
N ASP A 100 -3.88 -6.98 -13.08
CA ASP A 100 -4.44 -7.72 -14.18
C ASP A 100 -5.23 -6.85 -15.16
N GLU A 101 -5.69 -7.43 -16.26
CA GLU A 101 -6.45 -6.70 -17.28
C GLU A 101 -7.85 -6.27 -16.83
N ALA A 102 -8.40 -6.92 -15.80
CA ALA A 102 -9.65 -6.51 -15.18
C ALA A 102 -9.47 -5.34 -14.19
N GLY A 103 -8.21 -4.98 -13.87
CA GLY A 103 -7.86 -3.94 -12.92
C GLY A 103 -7.77 -4.43 -11.48
N SER A 104 -7.83 -5.74 -11.23
CA SER A 104 -7.57 -6.31 -9.93
C SER A 104 -6.08 -6.27 -9.59
N LEU A 105 -5.75 -6.12 -8.32
CA LEU A 105 -4.39 -5.86 -7.83
C LEU A 105 -3.97 -6.89 -6.81
N ASP A 106 -2.71 -7.36 -6.94
CA ASP A 106 -1.99 -7.96 -5.84
C ASP A 106 -0.97 -6.95 -5.33
N TYR A 107 -0.96 -6.72 -4.03
CA TYR A 107 -0.07 -5.74 -3.40
C TYR A 107 0.34 -6.18 -2.00
N ILE A 108 1.41 -5.59 -1.51
CA ILE A 108 1.89 -5.80 -0.14
C ILE A 108 1.95 -4.48 0.60
N VAL A 109 1.54 -4.52 1.87
CA VAL A 109 1.77 -3.47 2.85
C VAL A 109 2.87 -3.97 3.78
N TYR A 110 3.89 -3.18 4.02
CA TYR A 110 5.00 -3.58 4.86
C TYR A 110 5.44 -2.48 5.81
N GLY A 111 5.88 -2.87 6.99
CA GLY A 111 6.24 -1.98 8.07
C GLY A 111 5.30 -2.12 9.26
N TYR A 112 5.00 -1.02 9.92
CA TYR A 112 4.11 -0.98 11.07
C TYR A 112 2.64 -0.91 10.62
N MET A 113 1.83 -1.82 11.14
CA MET A 113 0.40 -1.89 10.83
C MET A 113 -0.36 -0.92 11.72
N ASN A 114 -0.76 0.21 11.14
CA ASN A 114 -1.44 1.30 11.89
C ASN A 114 -2.85 0.92 12.31
N ARG A 115 -3.52 0.07 11.53
CA ARG A 115 -4.91 -0.38 11.71
C ARG A 115 -5.11 -1.77 11.12
N GLY A 116 -6.27 -2.36 11.37
CA GLY A 116 -6.69 -3.64 10.84
C GLY A 116 -6.45 -4.80 11.78
N ASN A 117 -6.40 -6.01 11.21
CA ASN A 117 -6.27 -7.25 11.97
C ASN A 117 -4.95 -7.34 12.74
N HIS A 118 -3.91 -6.68 12.22
CA HIS A 118 -2.53 -6.71 12.72
C HIS A 118 -2.11 -5.37 13.35
N GLU A 119 -3.08 -4.55 13.81
CA GLU A 119 -2.77 -3.25 14.43
C GLU A 119 -1.74 -3.38 15.55
N GLY A 120 -0.65 -2.63 15.43
CA GLY A 120 0.44 -2.62 16.41
C GLY A 120 1.58 -3.59 16.12
N GLU A 121 1.44 -4.46 15.11
CA GLU A 121 2.49 -5.36 14.68
C GLU A 121 3.36 -4.75 13.59
N VAL A 122 4.56 -5.29 13.42
CA VAL A 122 5.45 -5.00 12.28
C VAL A 122 5.51 -6.25 11.42
N GLY A 123 5.36 -6.08 10.11
CA GLY A 123 5.36 -7.23 9.20
C GLY A 123 5.11 -6.87 7.75
N ILE A 124 4.75 -7.89 7.00
CA ILE A 124 4.38 -7.82 5.58
C ILE A 124 3.01 -8.45 5.43
N GLU A 125 2.04 -7.66 5.00
CA GLU A 125 0.68 -8.08 4.69
C GLU A 125 0.54 -8.19 3.18
N VAL A 126 0.11 -9.35 2.69
CA VAL A 126 -0.11 -9.63 1.27
C VAL A 126 -1.60 -9.61 1.01
N ASN A 127 -2.02 -8.78 0.07
CA ASN A 127 -3.42 -8.51 -0.22
C ASN A 127 -3.75 -8.71 -1.69
N HIS A 128 -4.97 -9.12 -1.92
CA HIS A 128 -5.64 -9.12 -3.22
C HIS A 128 -6.82 -8.14 -3.20
N TYR A 129 -6.88 -7.28 -4.20
CA TYR A 129 -8.02 -6.39 -4.46
C TYR A 129 -8.75 -6.84 -5.71
N ASP A 130 -10.03 -7.17 -5.57
CA ASP A 130 -10.93 -7.45 -6.68
C ASP A 130 -11.61 -6.15 -7.13
N SER A 131 -11.30 -5.72 -8.35
CA SER A 131 -11.82 -4.49 -8.94
C SER A 131 -13.32 -4.54 -9.20
N LEU A 132 -13.88 -5.72 -9.50
CA LEU A 132 -15.30 -5.90 -9.84
C LEU A 132 -16.18 -5.78 -8.61
N SER A 133 -15.78 -6.39 -7.51
CA SER A 133 -16.53 -6.35 -6.25
C SER A 133 -16.12 -5.16 -5.36
N ASN A 134 -15.01 -4.49 -5.69
CA ASN A 134 -14.39 -3.44 -4.87
C ASN A 134 -14.09 -3.90 -3.45
N THR A 135 -13.50 -5.08 -3.31
CA THR A 135 -13.18 -5.71 -2.04
C THR A 135 -11.73 -6.10 -1.94
N ASN A 136 -11.18 -6.04 -0.72
CA ASN A 136 -9.85 -6.51 -0.40
C ASN A 136 -9.93 -7.81 0.39
N GLU A 137 -9.00 -8.72 0.11
CA GLU A 137 -8.77 -9.95 0.84
C GLU A 137 -7.30 -10.03 1.25
N GLU A 138 -7.07 -10.26 2.54
CA GLU A 138 -5.75 -10.56 3.08
C GLU A 138 -5.40 -12.02 2.75
N LEU A 139 -4.34 -12.24 1.97
CA LEU A 139 -3.86 -13.57 1.59
C LEU A 139 -2.89 -14.15 2.62
N ALA A 140 -2.07 -13.30 3.23
CA ALA A 140 -1.09 -13.71 4.23
C ALA A 140 -0.58 -12.52 5.04
N PHE A 141 -0.19 -12.78 6.29
CA PHE A 141 0.60 -11.87 7.11
C PHE A 141 1.86 -12.57 7.61
N ILE A 142 3.00 -11.93 7.46
CA ILE A 142 4.30 -12.39 7.92
C ILE A 142 4.84 -11.37 8.90
N SER A 143 4.84 -11.72 10.20
CA SER A 143 5.43 -10.85 11.23
C SER A 143 6.95 -10.77 11.09
N SER A 144 7.52 -9.62 11.44
CA SER A 144 8.96 -9.39 11.43
C SER A 144 9.38 -8.50 12.60
N ASP A 145 10.55 -8.78 13.16
CA ASP A 145 11.16 -7.94 14.20
C ASP A 145 12.07 -6.84 13.62
N LYS A 146 12.16 -6.75 12.28
CA LYS A 146 13.00 -5.76 11.61
C LYS A 146 12.40 -4.37 11.64
N ALA A 147 13.25 -3.37 11.79
CA ALA A 147 12.83 -1.98 11.63
C ALA A 147 12.36 -1.71 10.18
N TYR A 148 11.37 -0.85 10.03
CA TYR A 148 10.78 -0.47 8.73
C TYR A 148 11.83 -0.09 7.67
N GLU A 149 12.83 0.71 8.02
CA GLU A 149 13.88 1.13 7.08
C GLU A 149 14.71 -0.04 6.53
N VAL A 150 14.89 -1.10 7.33
CA VAL A 150 15.56 -2.33 6.89
C VAL A 150 14.66 -3.10 5.93
N MET A 151 13.39 -3.28 6.27
CA MET A 151 12.40 -3.94 5.41
C MET A 151 12.29 -3.21 4.06
N LYS A 152 12.22 -1.89 4.08
CA LYS A 152 12.15 -1.05 2.87
C LYS A 152 13.35 -1.26 1.94
N SER A 153 14.56 -1.40 2.51
CA SER A 153 15.77 -1.64 1.72
C SER A 153 15.87 -3.06 1.16
N GLU A 154 15.34 -4.04 1.88
CA GLU A 154 15.44 -5.46 1.54
C GLU A 154 14.35 -5.93 0.58
N LEU A 155 13.13 -5.44 0.72
CA LEU A 155 11.95 -5.96 0.04
C LEU A 155 12.05 -5.91 -1.49
N GLY A 156 12.65 -4.86 -2.04
CA GLY A 156 12.87 -4.72 -3.49
C GLY A 156 13.87 -5.73 -4.07
N GLN A 157 14.69 -6.37 -3.23
CA GLN A 157 15.71 -7.34 -3.64
C GLN A 157 15.32 -8.78 -3.31
N MET A 158 14.37 -8.96 -2.40
CA MET A 158 14.00 -10.26 -1.81
C MET A 158 12.57 -10.69 -2.16
N MET A 159 12.03 -10.15 -3.24
CA MET A 159 10.70 -10.48 -3.74
C MET A 159 10.79 -10.97 -5.19
N TYR A 160 10.09 -12.07 -5.48
CA TYR A 160 9.97 -12.62 -6.82
C TYR A 160 8.56 -13.12 -7.09
N VAL A 161 8.01 -12.78 -8.23
CA VAL A 161 6.69 -13.25 -8.70
C VAL A 161 6.90 -14.15 -9.90
N THR A 162 6.32 -15.34 -9.86
CA THR A 162 6.34 -16.28 -10.98
C THR A 162 5.26 -15.93 -12.02
N GLU A 163 5.44 -16.39 -13.26
CA GLU A 163 4.39 -16.33 -14.28
C GLU A 163 3.12 -17.09 -13.86
N GLY A 164 3.26 -18.10 -13.00
CA GLY A 164 2.16 -18.87 -12.44
C GLY A 164 1.38 -18.19 -11.32
N GLY A 165 1.73 -16.94 -10.95
CA GLY A 165 1.03 -16.20 -9.90
C GLY A 165 1.43 -16.62 -8.48
N GLU A 166 2.63 -17.11 -8.27
CA GLU A 166 3.21 -17.38 -6.94
C GLU A 166 4.16 -16.25 -6.55
N LEU A 167 3.95 -15.68 -5.38
CA LEU A 167 4.82 -14.68 -4.77
C LEU A 167 5.78 -15.36 -3.80
N TYR A 168 7.07 -15.17 -3.99
CA TYR A 168 8.11 -15.58 -3.06
C TYR A 168 8.70 -14.37 -2.36
N LEU A 169 8.70 -14.40 -1.03
CA LEU A 169 9.26 -13.37 -0.16
C LEU A 169 10.34 -13.99 0.71
N MET A 170 11.49 -13.35 0.81
CA MET A 170 12.48 -13.71 1.81
C MET A 170 12.41 -12.73 2.98
N VAL A 171 12.02 -13.23 4.15
CA VAL A 171 11.86 -12.46 5.37
C VAL A 171 12.58 -13.17 6.50
N ASP A 172 13.48 -12.48 7.20
CA ASP A 172 14.20 -12.99 8.37
C ASP A 172 14.94 -14.33 8.13
N GLY A 173 15.50 -14.49 6.92
CA GLY A 173 16.22 -15.69 6.51
C GLY A 173 15.34 -16.89 6.13
N SER A 174 14.03 -16.71 6.11
CA SER A 174 13.04 -17.70 5.65
C SER A 174 12.45 -17.29 4.30
N VAL A 175 12.11 -18.27 3.46
CA VAL A 175 11.43 -18.05 2.20
C VAL A 175 9.97 -18.45 2.35
N TYR A 176 9.08 -17.52 2.05
CA TYR A 176 7.63 -17.69 2.06
C TYR A 176 7.12 -17.75 0.63
N GLY A 177 6.34 -18.76 0.29
CA GLY A 177 5.63 -18.88 -0.99
C GLY A 177 4.14 -18.64 -0.77
N ILE A 178 3.56 -17.68 -1.50
CA ILE A 178 2.16 -17.26 -1.38
C ILE A 178 1.53 -17.35 -2.76
N CYS A 179 0.41 -18.08 -2.87
CA CYS A 179 -0.33 -18.16 -4.11
C CYS A 179 -1.20 -16.90 -4.27
N LEU A 180 -0.98 -16.16 -5.36
CA LEU A 180 -1.74 -14.96 -5.72
C LEU A 180 -2.95 -15.27 -6.62
N LEU A 181 -3.16 -16.55 -6.97
CA LEU A 181 -4.31 -16.94 -7.78
C LEU A 181 -5.54 -16.99 -6.90
N TYR A 182 -6.40 -16.00 -7.03
CA TYR A 182 -7.74 -16.05 -6.48
C TYR A 182 -8.60 -17.00 -7.32
N THR A 183 -8.85 -18.19 -6.81
CA THR A 183 -9.90 -19.05 -7.36
C THR A 183 -11.19 -18.68 -6.64
N SER A 184 -12.06 -17.87 -7.26
CA SER A 184 -13.45 -17.76 -6.82
C SER A 184 -14.01 -19.17 -6.59
N PRO A 185 -14.62 -19.43 -5.43
CA PRO A 185 -15.26 -20.73 -5.20
C PRO A 185 -16.25 -20.98 -6.32
N SER A 186 -16.06 -22.11 -7.01
CA SER A 186 -16.93 -22.49 -8.12
C SER A 186 -18.38 -22.62 -7.59
N PRO A 187 -19.39 -22.09 -8.32
CA PRO A 187 -20.80 -22.22 -7.92
C PRO A 187 -21.31 -23.67 -7.83
N ARG A 188 -20.45 -24.65 -7.96
CA ARG A 188 -20.80 -26.09 -7.93
C ARG A 188 -20.64 -26.75 -6.55
N ASP A 189 -20.16 -26.02 -5.54
CA ASP A 189 -19.94 -26.56 -4.19
C ASP A 189 -20.96 -26.04 -3.16
N ALA A 190 -22.14 -25.60 -3.63
CA ALA A 190 -23.29 -25.21 -2.79
C ALA A 190 -24.44 -26.18 -2.94
#